data_d9c0e1b2e53e9bda8b7142da9dca279a
#
_entry.id   d9c0e1b2e53e9bda8b7142da9dca279a
#
_cell.length_a   1.000
_cell.length_b   1.000
_cell.length_c   1.000
_cell.angle_alpha   90.00
_cell.angle_beta   90.00
_cell.angle_gamma   90.00
#
_symmetry.space_group_name_H-M   'P 1'
#
loop_
_entity.id
_entity.type
_entity.pdbx_description
1 polymer ?
#
loop_
_entity_poly.entity_id
_entity_poly.type
_entity_poly.pdbx_seq_one_letter_code
_entity_poly.pdbx_strand_id
1 'polypeptide(L)'
;MKAAVIQEIGTPLAIEDIPDPEPGLSDLILKVGACGICGTDLHMSENKDPNVGWRMMHPGCVMGHEFAGEVMEVGREAKQHWNPGDRVTALPWIGCGECPACQAGLGYRCPNVISRATPDLPGAYAEYCRVGARETIRLPGQVSFREGALVEPLAVGFNAVR
;
A
#
# COMPACT_ATOMS: atom_id res chain seq x y z
N MET A 1 2.99 -5.04 -15.41
CA MET A 1 3.29 -3.65 -15.01
C MET A 1 4.75 -3.47 -14.64
N LYS A 2 5.27 -2.23 -14.72
CA LYS A 2 6.62 -1.92 -14.21
C LYS A 2 6.60 -1.65 -12.72
N ALA A 3 7.62 -2.17 -12.00
CA ALA A 3 7.81 -1.96 -10.58
C ALA A 3 9.29 -1.81 -10.24
N ALA A 4 9.58 -1.11 -9.12
CA ALA A 4 10.91 -1.05 -8.54
C ALA A 4 11.07 -2.17 -7.51
N VAL A 5 11.84 -3.18 -7.83
CA VAL A 5 11.95 -4.46 -7.12
C VAL A 5 13.27 -4.53 -6.36
N ILE A 6 13.23 -5.08 -5.16
CA ILE A 6 14.44 -5.44 -4.40
C ILE A 6 15.04 -6.69 -5.03
N GLN A 7 16.25 -6.58 -5.59
CA GLN A 7 17.02 -7.73 -6.08
C GLN A 7 17.85 -8.36 -4.98
N GLU A 8 18.52 -7.51 -4.21
CA GLU A 8 19.34 -7.88 -3.07
C GLU A 8 19.32 -6.72 -2.06
N ILE A 9 19.26 -7.05 -0.78
CA ILE A 9 19.30 -6.05 0.29
C ILE A 9 20.64 -5.31 0.26
N GLY A 10 20.58 -3.98 0.31
CA GLY A 10 21.75 -3.09 0.23
C GLY A 10 22.23 -2.80 -1.19
N THR A 11 21.43 -3.12 -2.19
CA THR A 11 21.66 -2.70 -3.59
C THR A 11 20.53 -1.78 -4.07
N PRO A 12 20.76 -0.97 -5.12
CA PRO A 12 19.69 -0.17 -5.73
C PRO A 12 18.55 -1.05 -6.23
N LEU A 13 17.33 -0.51 -6.17
CA LEU A 13 16.14 -1.18 -6.73
C LEU A 13 16.27 -1.32 -8.25
N ALA A 14 15.84 -2.45 -8.78
CA ALA A 14 15.77 -2.69 -10.22
C ALA A 14 14.36 -2.44 -10.75
N ILE A 15 14.25 -1.88 -11.96
CA ILE A 15 12.96 -1.77 -12.63
C ILE A 15 12.69 -3.06 -13.40
N GLU A 16 11.61 -3.73 -13.04
CA GLU A 16 11.20 -5.00 -13.64
C GLU A 16 9.76 -4.98 -14.13
N ASP A 17 9.48 -5.86 -15.06
CA ASP A 17 8.11 -6.19 -15.46
C ASP A 17 7.59 -7.33 -14.58
N ILE A 18 6.58 -7.05 -13.78
CA ILE A 18 5.91 -8.02 -12.90
C ILE A 18 4.43 -8.16 -13.31
N PRO A 19 3.73 -9.24 -12.93
CA PRO A 19 2.30 -9.37 -13.18
C PRO A 19 1.50 -8.17 -12.62
N ASP A 20 0.44 -7.80 -13.32
CA ASP A 20 -0.51 -6.80 -12.82
C ASP A 20 -1.25 -7.38 -11.59
N PRO A 21 -1.56 -6.56 -10.58
CA PRO A 21 -2.32 -7.03 -9.43
C PRO A 21 -3.79 -7.29 -9.81
N GLU A 22 -4.38 -8.35 -9.24
CA GLU A 22 -5.80 -8.63 -9.37
C GLU A 22 -6.56 -8.22 -8.10
N PRO A 23 -7.78 -7.66 -8.22
CA PRO A 23 -8.55 -7.28 -7.04
C PRO A 23 -9.15 -8.53 -6.36
N GLY A 24 -9.06 -8.60 -5.05
CA GLY A 24 -9.91 -9.46 -4.25
C GLY A 24 -11.37 -8.98 -4.27
N LEU A 25 -12.27 -9.73 -3.62
CA LEU A 25 -13.72 -9.41 -3.63
C LEU A 25 -14.05 -8.01 -3.12
N SER A 26 -13.34 -7.58 -2.08
CA SER A 26 -13.53 -6.28 -1.42
C SER A 26 -12.33 -5.35 -1.59
N ASP A 27 -11.56 -5.51 -2.68
CA ASP A 27 -10.37 -4.73 -2.96
C ASP A 27 -10.56 -3.77 -4.14
N LEU A 28 -9.61 -2.87 -4.27
CA LEU A 28 -9.48 -1.96 -5.41
C LEU A 28 -8.10 -2.12 -6.03
N ILE A 29 -7.99 -1.92 -7.34
CA ILE A 29 -6.72 -1.72 -8.03
C ILE A 29 -6.57 -0.24 -8.32
N LEU A 30 -5.47 0.34 -7.89
CA LEU A 30 -5.13 1.73 -8.15
C LEU A 30 -4.03 1.84 -9.20
N LYS A 31 -4.20 2.77 -10.14
CA LYS A 31 -3.07 3.34 -10.88
C LYS A 31 -2.38 4.34 -9.98
N VAL A 32 -1.13 4.09 -9.63
CA VAL A 32 -0.37 4.94 -8.73
C VAL A 32 -0.06 6.28 -9.40
N GLY A 33 -0.55 7.36 -8.80
CA GLY A 33 -0.30 8.72 -9.26
C GLY A 33 0.92 9.37 -8.60
N ALA A 34 1.20 9.01 -7.34
CA ALA A 34 2.39 9.38 -6.59
C ALA A 34 2.61 8.41 -5.42
N CYS A 35 3.87 8.20 -5.07
CA CYS A 35 4.29 7.47 -3.87
C CYS A 35 5.46 8.20 -3.21
N GLY A 36 5.38 8.40 -1.89
CA GLY A 36 6.46 8.92 -1.06
C GLY A 36 7.51 7.86 -0.75
N ILE A 37 8.64 8.31 -0.19
CA ILE A 37 9.73 7.46 0.28
C ILE A 37 9.85 7.66 1.79
N CYS A 38 9.50 6.64 2.56
CA CYS A 38 9.63 6.63 4.00
C CYS A 38 11.05 6.26 4.43
N GLY A 39 11.47 6.73 5.60
CA GLY A 39 12.69 6.23 6.25
C GLY A 39 12.68 4.71 6.46
N THR A 40 11.49 4.13 6.66
CA THR A 40 11.30 2.68 6.72
C THR A 40 11.74 1.98 5.44
N ASP A 41 11.39 2.50 4.26
CA ASP A 41 11.79 1.92 2.97
C ASP A 41 13.32 1.91 2.83
N LEU A 42 13.99 3.01 3.23
CA LEU A 42 15.46 3.10 3.21
C LEU A 42 16.10 2.08 4.17
N HIS A 43 15.63 2.03 5.41
CA HIS A 43 16.14 1.07 6.39
C HIS A 43 15.93 -0.38 5.95
N MET A 44 14.78 -0.69 5.36
CA MET A 44 14.46 -2.03 4.89
C MET A 44 15.28 -2.44 3.67
N SER A 45 15.58 -1.50 2.76
CA SER A 45 16.38 -1.78 1.57
C SER A 45 17.88 -1.91 1.85
N GLU A 46 18.39 -1.26 2.91
CA GLU A 46 19.82 -1.17 3.21
C GLU A 46 20.27 -2.14 4.32
N ASN A 47 19.38 -2.55 5.22
CA ASN A 47 19.75 -3.28 6.42
C ASN A 47 19.98 -4.77 6.16
N LYS A 48 21.24 -5.18 6.29
CA LYS A 48 21.70 -6.58 6.15
C LYS A 48 21.71 -7.35 7.48
N ASP A 49 21.41 -6.71 8.63
CA ASP A 49 21.44 -7.38 9.94
C ASP A 49 20.20 -8.28 10.10
N PRO A 50 20.37 -9.62 10.18
CA PRO A 50 19.26 -10.55 10.32
C PRO A 50 18.55 -10.47 11.68
N ASN A 51 19.11 -9.76 12.65
CA ASN A 51 18.54 -9.61 13.99
C ASN A 51 17.67 -8.36 14.14
N VAL A 52 17.77 -7.42 13.22
CA VAL A 52 16.85 -6.28 13.17
C VAL A 52 15.54 -6.76 12.57
N GLY A 53 14.43 -6.60 13.31
CA GLY A 53 13.12 -7.22 13.10
C GLY A 53 12.38 -6.98 11.76
N TRP A 54 13.08 -6.57 10.73
CA TRP A 54 12.61 -6.31 9.36
C TRP A 54 12.72 -7.57 8.46
N ARG A 55 12.48 -8.73 9.02
CA ARG A 55 12.54 -10.03 8.33
C ARG A 55 11.58 -10.20 7.14
N MET A 56 10.83 -9.15 6.80
CA MET A 56 9.79 -9.25 5.77
C MET A 56 10.29 -8.89 4.37
N MET A 57 11.50 -8.32 4.25
CA MET A 57 12.06 -7.97 2.95
C MET A 57 12.96 -9.08 2.42
N HIS A 58 12.67 -9.51 1.22
CA HIS A 58 13.45 -10.47 0.46
C HIS A 58 13.47 -10.06 -1.02
N PRO A 59 14.39 -10.61 -1.80
CA PRO A 59 14.38 -10.43 -3.25
C PRO A 59 12.99 -10.69 -3.84
N GLY A 60 12.57 -9.85 -4.77
CA GLY A 60 11.24 -9.87 -5.36
C GLY A 60 10.22 -8.94 -4.71
N CYS A 61 10.49 -8.37 -3.53
CA CYS A 61 9.57 -7.42 -2.89
C CYS A 61 9.54 -6.06 -3.61
N VAL A 62 8.35 -5.47 -3.66
CA VAL A 62 8.10 -4.09 -4.08
C VAL A 62 7.69 -3.29 -2.84
N MET A 63 8.41 -2.21 -2.55
CA MET A 63 8.13 -1.32 -1.42
C MET A 63 7.18 -0.17 -1.78
N GLY A 64 7.07 0.83 -0.92
CA GLY A 64 6.24 2.02 -1.08
C GLY A 64 4.87 1.85 -0.42
N HIS A 65 4.62 2.69 0.60
CA HIS A 65 3.39 2.63 1.41
C HIS A 65 2.75 4.01 1.65
N GLU A 66 3.36 5.08 1.17
CA GLU A 66 2.88 6.47 1.23
C GLU A 66 2.39 6.88 -0.17
N PHE A 67 1.17 6.52 -0.57
CA PHE A 67 0.75 6.64 -1.96
C PHE A 67 -0.66 7.21 -2.13
N ALA A 68 -0.90 7.73 -3.33
CA ALA A 68 -2.22 8.09 -3.82
C ALA A 68 -2.34 7.76 -5.31
N GLY A 69 -3.57 7.52 -5.75
CA GLY A 69 -3.81 7.14 -7.14
C GLY A 69 -5.29 7.17 -7.52
N GLU A 70 -5.55 6.66 -8.71
CA GLU A 70 -6.88 6.56 -9.30
C GLU A 70 -7.34 5.10 -9.31
N VAL A 71 -8.57 4.84 -8.90
CA VAL A 71 -9.19 3.52 -8.97
C VAL A 71 -9.37 3.10 -10.42
N MET A 72 -8.83 1.95 -10.80
CA MET A 72 -8.96 1.35 -12.14
C MET A 72 -9.94 0.20 -12.14
N GLU A 73 -9.86 -0.66 -11.10
CA GLU A 73 -10.73 -1.82 -10.95
C GLU A 73 -11.31 -1.89 -9.53
N VAL A 74 -12.52 -2.45 -9.44
CA VAL A 74 -13.26 -2.54 -8.19
C VAL A 74 -13.75 -3.97 -8.00
N GLY A 75 -13.37 -4.60 -6.90
CA GLY A 75 -13.87 -5.89 -6.50
C GLY A 75 -15.40 -5.89 -6.35
N ARG A 76 -16.03 -7.02 -6.63
CA ARG A 76 -17.50 -7.07 -6.77
C ARG A 76 -18.27 -6.57 -5.55
N GLU A 77 -17.74 -6.78 -4.34
CA GLU A 77 -18.38 -6.36 -3.07
C GLU A 77 -18.14 -4.90 -2.73
N ALA A 78 -17.12 -4.27 -3.35
CA ALA A 78 -16.80 -2.86 -3.16
C ALA A 78 -17.58 -1.93 -4.12
N LYS A 79 -18.24 -2.47 -5.15
CA LYS A 79 -18.92 -1.70 -6.22
C LYS A 79 -20.05 -0.79 -5.75
N GLN A 80 -20.60 -1.01 -4.55
CA GLN A 80 -21.63 -0.13 -3.98
C GLN A 80 -21.06 1.23 -3.52
N HIS A 81 -19.75 1.28 -3.26
CA HIS A 81 -19.11 2.43 -2.63
C HIS A 81 -18.02 3.05 -3.51
N TRP A 82 -17.48 2.31 -4.48
CA TRP A 82 -16.31 2.70 -5.26
C TRP A 82 -16.57 2.55 -6.76
N ASN A 83 -15.98 3.48 -7.54
CA ASN A 83 -16.04 3.45 -9.01
C ASN A 83 -14.64 3.64 -9.61
N PRO A 84 -14.38 3.09 -10.80
CA PRO A 84 -13.23 3.51 -11.60
C PRO A 84 -13.24 5.04 -11.80
N GLY A 85 -12.07 5.66 -11.70
CA GLY A 85 -11.89 7.11 -11.72
C GLY A 85 -11.92 7.79 -10.34
N ASP A 86 -12.34 7.12 -9.27
CA ASP A 86 -12.24 7.67 -7.91
C ASP A 86 -10.77 7.94 -7.57
N ARG A 87 -10.49 9.15 -7.04
CA ARG A 87 -9.15 9.56 -6.60
C ARG A 87 -9.01 9.29 -5.12
N VAL A 88 -7.98 8.53 -4.76
CA VAL A 88 -7.89 7.94 -3.42
C VAL A 88 -6.47 7.87 -2.87
N THR A 89 -6.38 7.71 -1.55
CA THR A 89 -5.24 7.14 -0.82
C THR A 89 -5.76 6.02 0.09
N ALA A 90 -4.88 5.15 0.56
CA ALA A 90 -5.27 4.02 1.41
C ALA A 90 -4.21 3.72 2.47
N LEU A 91 -4.62 3.02 3.52
CA LEU A 91 -3.72 2.47 4.52
C LEU A 91 -2.85 1.35 3.90
N PRO A 92 -1.62 1.14 4.40
CA PRO A 92 -0.66 0.20 3.82
C PRO A 92 -0.89 -1.27 4.24
N TRP A 93 -2.12 -1.67 4.49
CA TRP A 93 -2.52 -3.04 4.81
C TRP A 93 -3.95 -3.32 4.35
N ILE A 94 -4.30 -4.60 4.30
CA ILE A 94 -5.67 -5.06 4.05
C ILE A 94 -6.07 -5.99 5.19
N GLY A 95 -7.15 -5.66 5.89
CA GLY A 95 -7.76 -6.52 6.90
C GLY A 95 -8.72 -7.54 6.29
N CYS A 96 -9.04 -8.64 7.00
CA CYS A 96 -9.98 -9.64 6.50
C CYS A 96 -11.43 -9.15 6.39
N GLY A 97 -11.76 -8.02 7.04
CA GLY A 97 -13.09 -7.42 7.02
C GLY A 97 -14.14 -8.06 7.94
N GLU A 98 -13.91 -9.26 8.44
CA GLU A 98 -14.93 -10.08 9.16
C GLU A 98 -14.65 -10.23 10.64
N CYS A 99 -13.39 -10.20 11.05
CA CYS A 99 -13.03 -10.39 12.47
C CYS A 99 -13.48 -9.20 13.35
N PRO A 100 -13.60 -9.37 14.66
CA PRO A 100 -14.01 -8.30 15.58
C PRO A 100 -13.14 -7.04 15.48
N ALA A 101 -11.83 -7.19 15.23
CA ALA A 101 -10.94 -6.07 15.06
C ALA A 101 -11.29 -5.26 13.79
N CYS A 102 -11.51 -5.91 12.66
CA CYS A 102 -11.92 -5.24 11.42
C CYS A 102 -13.30 -4.58 11.55
N GLN A 103 -14.25 -5.23 12.21
CA GLN A 103 -15.58 -4.68 12.45
C GLN A 103 -15.54 -3.45 13.38
N ALA A 104 -14.58 -3.39 14.28
CA ALA A 104 -14.34 -2.25 15.16
C ALA A 104 -13.48 -1.13 14.51
N GLY A 105 -13.13 -1.23 13.22
CA GLY A 105 -12.25 -0.26 12.54
C GLY A 105 -10.76 -0.38 12.90
N LEU A 106 -10.36 -1.46 13.57
CA LEU A 106 -9.01 -1.73 14.02
C LEU A 106 -8.31 -2.76 13.11
N GLY A 107 -8.41 -2.56 11.79
CA GLY A 107 -7.88 -3.49 10.78
C GLY A 107 -6.40 -3.85 10.98
N TYR A 108 -5.59 -2.95 11.51
CA TYR A 108 -4.18 -3.20 11.85
C TYR A 108 -3.99 -4.27 12.95
N ARG A 109 -5.06 -4.61 13.71
CA ARG A 109 -5.09 -5.69 14.71
C ARG A 109 -5.71 -6.97 14.17
N CYS A 110 -6.01 -7.01 12.88
CA CYS A 110 -6.58 -8.20 12.27
C CYS A 110 -5.57 -9.37 12.33
N PRO A 111 -5.94 -10.56 12.80
CA PRO A 111 -5.04 -11.71 12.82
C PRO A 111 -4.63 -12.18 11.42
N ASN A 112 -5.43 -11.82 10.40
CA ASN A 112 -5.20 -12.14 9.00
C ASN A 112 -4.85 -10.88 8.18
N VAL A 113 -4.23 -9.87 8.81
CA VAL A 113 -3.82 -8.66 8.10
C VAL A 113 -2.73 -8.98 7.07
N ILE A 114 -2.91 -8.47 5.86
CA ILE A 114 -1.89 -8.51 4.81
C ILE A 114 -1.23 -7.14 4.78
N SER A 115 0.05 -7.08 5.09
CA SER A 115 0.83 -5.84 5.07
C SER A 115 1.47 -5.62 3.71
N ARG A 116 1.62 -4.35 3.33
CA ARG A 116 2.28 -3.95 2.09
C ARG A 116 3.78 -4.29 2.12
N ALA A 117 4.37 -4.38 0.94
CA ALA A 117 5.75 -4.80 0.71
C ALA A 117 6.03 -6.27 1.10
N THR A 118 5.00 -7.10 1.06
CA THR A 118 5.12 -8.56 1.11
C THR A 118 4.81 -9.16 -0.26
N PRO A 119 5.14 -10.44 -0.52
CA PRO A 119 4.76 -11.10 -1.78
C PRO A 119 3.25 -11.08 -2.04
N ASP A 120 2.43 -11.16 -0.97
CA ASP A 120 0.97 -11.16 -1.07
C ASP A 120 0.37 -9.78 -1.33
N LEU A 121 1.10 -8.71 -1.00
CA LEU A 121 0.69 -7.33 -1.21
C LEU A 121 1.88 -6.45 -1.62
N PRO A 122 2.25 -6.45 -2.91
CA PRO A 122 3.28 -5.58 -3.43
C PRO A 122 3.03 -4.10 -3.12
N GLY A 123 4.10 -3.35 -2.90
CA GLY A 123 4.07 -1.93 -2.59
C GLY A 123 3.74 -1.05 -3.79
N ALA A 124 3.68 0.24 -3.55
CA ALA A 124 3.28 1.24 -4.53
C ALA A 124 4.45 1.85 -5.33
N TYR A 125 5.69 1.33 -5.21
CA TYR A 125 6.76 1.64 -6.17
C TYR A 125 6.55 0.84 -7.46
N ALA A 126 5.33 0.92 -8.00
CA ALA A 126 4.85 0.25 -9.19
C ALA A 126 3.80 1.10 -9.92
N GLU A 127 3.46 0.74 -11.15
CA GLU A 127 2.41 1.44 -11.92
C GLU A 127 1.02 1.23 -11.31
N TYR A 128 0.79 0.05 -10.73
CA TYR A 128 -0.49 -0.31 -10.08
C TYR A 128 -0.24 -0.93 -8.71
N CYS A 129 -1.22 -0.79 -7.81
CA CYS A 129 -1.21 -1.49 -6.54
C CYS A 129 -2.63 -1.89 -6.09
N ARG A 130 -2.73 -2.99 -5.34
CA ARG A 130 -3.97 -3.45 -4.72
C ARG A 130 -4.14 -2.80 -3.35
N VAL A 131 -5.36 -2.39 -3.01
CA VAL A 131 -5.73 -1.84 -1.69
C VAL A 131 -7.07 -2.40 -1.24
N GLY A 132 -7.28 -2.48 0.07
CA GLY A 132 -8.59 -2.84 0.63
C GLY A 132 -9.56 -1.66 0.52
N ALA A 133 -10.78 -1.90 0.07
CA ALA A 133 -11.79 -0.83 -0.06
C ALA A 133 -12.14 -0.17 1.28
N ARG A 134 -12.04 -0.90 2.39
CA ARG A 134 -12.30 -0.40 3.75
C ARG A 134 -11.19 0.51 4.27
N GLU A 135 -9.98 0.27 3.84
CA GLU A 135 -8.76 0.99 4.18
C GLU A 135 -8.53 2.21 3.30
N THR A 136 -9.43 2.47 2.34
CA THR A 136 -9.30 3.51 1.32
C THR A 136 -10.18 4.73 1.65
N ILE A 137 -9.65 5.93 1.41
CA ILE A 137 -10.39 7.20 1.51
C ILE A 137 -10.30 8.00 0.22
N ARG A 138 -11.37 8.74 -0.10
CA ARG A 138 -11.38 9.64 -1.25
C ARG A 138 -10.56 10.89 -0.99
N LEU A 139 -9.82 11.30 -2.01
CA LEU A 139 -9.16 12.59 -2.02
C LEU A 139 -10.14 13.67 -2.52
N PRO A 140 -10.20 14.84 -1.87
CA PRO A 140 -10.90 16.00 -2.42
C PRO A 140 -10.36 16.38 -3.80
N GLY A 141 -11.22 16.88 -4.69
CA GLY A 141 -10.88 17.15 -6.09
C GLY A 141 -9.70 18.10 -6.30
N GLN A 142 -9.48 19.04 -5.35
CA GLN A 142 -8.39 20.02 -5.38
C GLN A 142 -7.04 19.44 -4.89
N VAL A 143 -7.02 18.28 -4.20
CA VAL A 143 -5.80 17.67 -3.68
C VAL A 143 -5.12 16.88 -4.81
N SER A 144 -3.90 17.19 -5.15
CA SER A 144 -3.10 16.42 -6.12
C SER A 144 -2.73 15.03 -5.58
N PHE A 145 -2.32 14.10 -6.44
CA PHE A 145 -1.82 12.80 -5.97
C PHE A 145 -0.54 12.94 -5.16
N ARG A 146 0.30 13.94 -5.43
CA ARG A 146 1.50 14.22 -4.63
C ARG A 146 1.15 14.62 -3.20
N GLU A 147 0.16 15.49 -3.04
CA GLU A 147 -0.35 15.87 -1.71
C GLU A 147 -1.09 14.69 -1.06
N GLY A 148 -1.85 13.93 -1.84
CA GLY A 148 -2.53 12.71 -1.36
C GLY A 148 -1.58 11.64 -0.84
N ALA A 149 -0.39 11.50 -1.42
CA ALA A 149 0.65 10.59 -0.92
C ALA A 149 1.19 11.00 0.46
N LEU A 150 1.07 12.27 0.85
CA LEU A 150 1.47 12.75 2.18
C LEU A 150 0.44 12.44 3.28
N VAL A 151 -0.73 11.92 2.96
CA VAL A 151 -1.79 11.62 3.96
C VAL A 151 -1.30 10.58 4.96
N GLU A 152 -0.59 9.54 4.52
CA GLU A 152 -0.08 8.51 5.41
C GLU A 152 0.94 9.08 6.41
N PRO A 153 2.06 9.74 6.01
CA PRO A 153 3.02 10.29 6.97
C PRO A 153 2.44 11.40 7.85
N LEU A 154 1.48 12.19 7.35
CA LEU A 154 0.74 13.16 8.17
C LEU A 154 -0.12 12.47 9.23
N ALA A 155 -0.75 11.35 8.92
CA ALA A 155 -1.54 10.56 9.87
C ALA A 155 -0.64 9.98 10.97
N VAL A 156 0.56 9.52 10.64
CA VAL A 156 1.58 9.07 11.61
C VAL A 156 1.96 10.22 12.55
N GLY A 157 2.32 11.38 11.99
CA GLY A 157 2.68 12.57 12.76
C GLY A 157 1.53 13.06 13.66
N PHE A 158 0.31 13.10 13.14
CA PHE A 158 -0.88 13.48 13.90
C PHE A 158 -1.16 12.52 15.07
N ASN A 159 -1.02 11.21 14.83
CA ASN A 159 -1.20 10.22 15.89
C ASN A 159 -0.14 10.30 16.99
N ALA A 160 1.07 10.75 16.66
CA ALA A 160 2.16 10.89 17.63
C ALA A 160 1.99 12.07 18.60
N VAL A 161 1.20 13.10 18.25
CA VAL A 161 0.97 14.31 19.07
C VAL A 161 -0.42 14.32 19.74
N ARG A 162 -1.21 13.29 19.58
CA ARG A 162 -2.58 13.16 20.10
C ARG A 162 -2.59 12.35 21.40
#